data_036c64822ab5935a57ce94b2b5f204dd
#
_entry.id   036c64822ab5935a57ce94b2b5f204dd
#
_cell.length_a   1.000
_cell.length_b   1.000
_cell.length_c   1.000
_cell.angle_alpha   90.00
_cell.angle_beta   90.00
_cell.angle_gamma   90.00
#
_symmetry.space_group_name_H-M   'P 1'
#
loop_
_entity.id
_entity.type
_entity.pdbx_description
1 polymer ?
#
loop_
_entity_poly.entity_id
_entity_poly.type
_entity_poly.pdbx_seq_one_letter_code
_entity_poly.pdbx_strand_id
1 'polypeptide(L)'
;MSYNIEQVNGGNLTLASAGLATATTTTQYKTANTITYLLNGIFGSKAATDNQAFSAGSQVVPLGKACVFAVWYDGTNFSTTQGAIVDNDSTLIPVPPFNPGKVLVGLIKVVTTSALFTPGTTVLGTGNTVTYFNAGMLPGSGV
;
A
#
# COMPACT_ATOMS: atom_id res chain seq x y z
N MET A 1 -17.62 -2.31 13.04
CA MET A 1 -16.70 -3.09 13.90
C MET A 1 -15.33 -3.10 13.28
N SER A 2 -14.32 -2.71 14.00
CA SER A 2 -12.93 -2.92 13.58
C SER A 2 -12.50 -4.32 13.98
N TYR A 3 -11.67 -4.95 13.18
CA TYR A 3 -11.07 -6.22 13.52
C TYR A 3 -9.56 -6.06 13.73
N ASN A 4 -8.99 -7.00 14.47
CA ASN A 4 -7.55 -7.00 14.73
C ASN A 4 -6.82 -7.46 13.45
N ILE A 5 -6.05 -6.55 12.86
CA ILE A 5 -5.32 -6.81 11.61
C ILE A 5 -4.26 -7.92 11.78
N GLU A 6 -3.71 -8.05 12.97
CA GLU A 6 -2.72 -9.08 13.30
C GLU A 6 -3.35 -10.48 13.26
N GLN A 7 -4.56 -10.61 13.76
CA GLN A 7 -5.31 -11.88 13.70
C GLN A 7 -5.67 -12.23 12.26
N VAL A 8 -6.11 -11.26 11.47
CA VAL A 8 -6.45 -11.46 10.05
C VAL A 8 -5.22 -11.88 9.25
N ASN A 9 -4.05 -11.32 9.56
CA ASN A 9 -2.80 -11.62 8.87
C ASN A 9 -1.99 -12.76 9.50
N GLY A 10 -2.61 -13.60 10.34
CA GLY A 10 -1.95 -14.76 10.93
C GLY A 10 -0.80 -14.42 11.89
N GLY A 11 -0.84 -13.26 12.52
CA GLY A 11 0.20 -12.79 13.44
C GLY A 11 1.39 -12.12 12.76
N ASN A 12 1.43 -12.04 11.45
CA ASN A 12 2.45 -11.30 10.71
C ASN A 12 2.11 -9.81 10.76
N LEU A 13 3.01 -8.99 11.26
CA LEU A 13 2.74 -7.56 11.46
C LEU A 13 3.99 -6.69 11.36
N THR A 14 3.77 -5.43 11.02
CA THR A 14 4.78 -4.38 11.07
C THR A 14 4.70 -3.69 12.42
N LEU A 15 5.82 -3.61 13.13
CA LEU A 15 5.91 -3.08 14.48
C LEU A 15 6.23 -1.58 14.53
N ALA A 16 6.68 -1.01 13.41
CA ALA A 16 7.03 0.41 13.31
C ALA A 16 6.56 0.97 11.97
N SER A 17 6.25 2.27 11.95
CA SER A 17 5.83 2.96 10.72
C SER A 17 6.93 2.91 9.66
N ALA A 18 6.58 2.41 8.48
CA ALA A 18 7.49 2.34 7.34
C ALA A 18 7.77 3.71 6.71
N GLY A 19 6.94 4.70 6.96
CA GLY A 19 7.05 6.00 6.32
C GLY A 19 6.86 5.91 4.81
N LEU A 20 5.76 5.28 4.36
CA LEU A 20 5.45 5.20 2.94
C LEU A 20 5.37 6.60 2.32
N ALA A 21 6.00 6.79 1.19
CA ALA A 21 6.04 8.06 0.47
C ALA A 21 6.34 7.84 -1.02
N THR A 22 6.23 8.90 -1.81
CA THR A 22 6.71 8.91 -3.20
C THR A 22 8.24 8.78 -3.21
N ALA A 23 8.74 7.91 -4.07
CA ALA A 23 10.16 7.64 -4.20
C ALA A 23 10.91 8.76 -4.94
N THR A 24 12.22 8.65 -5.01
CA THR A 24 13.06 9.53 -5.87
C THR A 24 12.66 9.39 -7.34
N THR A 25 12.40 8.16 -7.79
CA THR A 25 11.69 7.93 -9.06
C THR A 25 10.20 8.11 -8.81
N THR A 26 9.63 9.22 -9.25
CA THR A 26 8.30 9.70 -8.87
C THR A 26 7.13 8.84 -9.33
N THR A 27 7.37 7.82 -10.15
CA THR A 27 6.38 6.80 -10.54
C THR A 27 6.38 5.58 -9.61
N GLN A 28 7.20 5.61 -8.57
CA GLN A 28 7.41 4.52 -7.61
C GLN A 28 7.20 5.01 -6.18
N TYR A 29 7.07 4.08 -5.26
CA TYR A 29 6.98 4.38 -3.82
C TYR A 29 8.27 4.01 -3.08
N LYS A 30 8.39 4.45 -1.84
CA LYS A 30 9.50 4.12 -0.95
C LYS A 30 9.01 3.89 0.47
N THR A 31 9.86 3.26 1.28
CA THR A 31 9.79 3.29 2.74
C THR A 31 10.88 4.22 3.25
N ALA A 32 10.51 5.30 3.93
CA ALA A 32 11.46 6.29 4.42
C ALA A 32 12.16 5.85 5.71
N ASN A 33 11.56 4.89 6.43
CA ASN A 33 12.06 4.40 7.71
C ASN A 33 12.45 2.92 7.61
N THR A 34 13.28 2.48 8.54
CA THR A 34 13.51 1.05 8.78
C THR A 34 12.23 0.42 9.29
N ILE A 35 11.82 -0.69 8.68
CA ILE A 35 10.67 -1.48 9.09
C ILE A 35 11.15 -2.55 10.07
N THR A 36 10.55 -2.62 11.24
CA THR A 36 10.68 -3.76 12.16
C THR A 36 9.41 -4.59 12.05
N TYR A 37 9.52 -5.89 11.88
CA TYR A 37 8.38 -6.76 11.61
C TYR A 37 8.48 -8.10 12.33
N LEU A 38 7.33 -8.75 12.46
CA LEU A 38 7.19 -10.15 12.85
C LEU A 38 6.63 -10.92 11.65
N LEU A 39 7.35 -11.90 11.16
CA LEU A 39 6.96 -12.72 10.02
C LEU A 39 7.18 -14.19 10.34
N ASN A 40 6.11 -14.99 10.33
CA ASN A 40 6.12 -16.41 10.66
C ASN A 40 6.79 -16.72 12.01
N GLY A 41 6.52 -15.86 13.02
CA GLY A 41 7.07 -16.00 14.37
C GLY A 41 8.51 -15.50 14.52
N ILE A 42 9.11 -14.93 13.48
CA ILE A 42 10.48 -14.45 13.50
C ILE A 42 10.51 -12.94 13.39
N PHE A 43 11.18 -12.27 14.34
CA PHE A 43 11.45 -10.83 14.27
C PHE A 43 12.52 -10.54 13.23
N GLY A 44 12.31 -9.45 12.48
CA GLY A 44 13.27 -9.00 11.50
C GLY A 44 13.19 -7.49 11.30
N SER A 45 14.13 -6.97 10.52
CA SER A 45 14.12 -5.57 10.10
C SER A 45 14.51 -5.44 8.64
N LYS A 46 13.96 -4.42 7.99
CA LYS A 46 14.30 -4.01 6.62
C LYS A 46 14.63 -2.54 6.64
N ALA A 47 15.83 -2.20 6.22
CA ALA A 47 16.25 -0.80 6.11
C ALA A 47 15.34 -0.02 5.14
N ALA A 48 15.28 1.29 5.32
CA ALA A 48 14.61 2.20 4.40
C ALA A 48 15.03 1.90 2.96
N THR A 49 14.05 1.80 2.06
CA THR A 49 14.28 1.35 0.68
C THR A 49 13.58 2.30 -0.29
N ASP A 50 14.34 2.89 -1.20
CA ASP A 50 13.81 3.78 -2.25
C ASP A 50 13.41 2.99 -3.50
N ASN A 51 12.66 3.63 -4.39
CA ASN A 51 12.38 3.16 -5.75
C ASN A 51 11.76 1.75 -5.81
N GLN A 52 10.66 1.55 -5.08
CA GLN A 52 9.91 0.31 -5.14
C GLN A 52 8.80 0.41 -6.19
N ALA A 53 8.79 -0.52 -7.14
CA ALA A 53 7.81 -0.56 -8.21
C ALA A 53 6.47 -1.15 -7.74
N PHE A 54 5.38 -0.71 -8.34
CA PHE A 54 4.10 -1.44 -8.26
C PHE A 54 4.24 -2.78 -8.95
N SER A 55 3.60 -3.80 -8.40
CA SER A 55 3.66 -5.16 -8.96
C SER A 55 3.08 -5.21 -10.37
N ALA A 56 3.68 -6.07 -11.20
CA ALA A 56 3.21 -6.29 -12.55
C ALA A 56 1.75 -6.78 -12.57
N GLY A 57 1.01 -6.44 -13.63
CA GLY A 57 -0.39 -6.80 -13.78
C GLY A 57 -1.38 -5.86 -13.07
N SER A 58 -0.89 -4.80 -12.42
CA SER A 58 -1.77 -3.76 -11.88
C SER A 58 -2.54 -3.06 -13.00
N GLN A 59 -3.83 -2.85 -12.75
CA GLN A 59 -4.72 -2.23 -13.75
C GLN A 59 -4.64 -0.71 -13.70
N VAL A 60 -4.86 -0.09 -14.85
CA VAL A 60 -5.01 1.36 -14.96
C VAL A 60 -6.23 1.82 -14.16
N VAL A 61 -6.08 2.88 -13.39
CA VAL A 61 -7.19 3.55 -12.70
C VAL A 61 -7.71 4.66 -13.62
N PRO A 62 -8.91 4.51 -14.20
CA PRO A 62 -9.45 5.51 -15.12
C PRO A 62 -9.69 6.85 -14.44
N LEU A 63 -9.82 7.90 -15.23
CA LEU A 63 -10.24 9.20 -14.70
C LEU A 63 -11.61 9.10 -14.01
N GLY A 64 -11.74 9.77 -12.87
CA GLY A 64 -12.95 9.71 -12.04
C GLY A 64 -13.06 8.48 -11.15
N LYS A 65 -11.99 7.70 -11.05
CA LYS A 65 -11.95 6.47 -10.23
C LYS A 65 -10.87 6.56 -9.16
N ALA A 66 -10.94 5.62 -8.23
CA ALA A 66 -9.99 5.49 -7.14
C ALA A 66 -9.78 4.03 -6.79
N CYS A 67 -8.62 3.71 -6.23
CA CYS A 67 -8.35 2.40 -5.65
C CYS A 67 -7.30 2.51 -4.54
N VAL A 68 -7.12 1.43 -3.79
CA VAL A 68 -6.10 1.29 -2.76
C VAL A 68 -5.17 0.15 -3.14
N PHE A 69 -3.87 0.41 -3.07
CA PHE A 69 -2.83 -0.62 -3.17
C PHE A 69 -2.37 -0.99 -1.77
N ALA A 70 -2.36 -2.27 -1.45
CA ALA A 70 -1.70 -2.77 -0.23
C ALA A 70 -0.23 -3.05 -0.55
N VAL A 71 0.67 -2.59 0.31
CA VAL A 71 2.10 -2.82 0.20
C VAL A 71 2.50 -3.93 1.15
N TRP A 72 3.13 -4.97 0.63
CA TRP A 72 3.54 -6.17 1.35
C TRP A 72 5.05 -6.35 1.33
N TYR A 73 5.55 -7.01 2.38
CA TYR A 73 6.94 -7.46 2.46
C TYR A 73 6.99 -8.93 2.85
N ASP A 74 7.70 -9.74 2.08
CA ASP A 74 7.76 -11.21 2.28
C ASP A 74 9.02 -11.67 3.02
N GLY A 75 9.82 -10.75 3.54
CA GLY A 75 11.13 -11.03 4.14
C GLY A 75 12.29 -10.80 3.17
N THR A 76 12.01 -10.63 1.89
CA THR A 76 13.01 -10.39 0.84
C THR A 76 12.61 -9.23 -0.07
N ASN A 77 11.39 -9.26 -0.61
CA ASN A 77 10.92 -8.31 -1.61
C ASN A 77 9.65 -7.59 -1.17
N PHE A 78 9.49 -6.34 -1.64
CA PHE A 78 8.23 -5.64 -1.60
C PHE A 78 7.36 -6.05 -2.78
N SER A 79 6.04 -6.04 -2.57
CA SER A 79 5.05 -6.24 -3.61
C SER A 79 3.80 -5.43 -3.30
N THR A 80 2.94 -5.22 -4.29
CA THR A 80 1.66 -4.54 -4.10
C THR A 80 0.51 -5.40 -4.58
N THR A 81 -0.64 -5.25 -3.94
CA THR A 81 -1.92 -5.82 -4.38
C THR A 81 -2.89 -4.67 -4.61
N GLN A 82 -3.48 -4.61 -5.78
CA GLN A 82 -4.46 -3.58 -6.12
C GLN A 82 -5.85 -3.99 -5.63
N GLY A 83 -6.53 -3.07 -4.95
CA GLY A 83 -7.93 -3.23 -4.56
C GLY A 83 -8.90 -2.94 -5.69
N ALA A 84 -10.19 -3.05 -5.40
CA ALA A 84 -11.25 -2.74 -6.36
C ALA A 84 -11.18 -1.28 -6.81
N ILE A 85 -11.36 -1.05 -8.10
CA ILE A 85 -11.47 0.28 -8.68
C ILE A 85 -12.92 0.74 -8.54
N VAL A 86 -13.13 1.84 -7.85
CA VAL A 86 -14.45 2.41 -7.56
C VAL A 86 -14.49 3.88 -7.96
N ASP A 87 -15.67 4.50 -7.90
CA ASP A 87 -15.80 5.94 -8.19
C ASP A 87 -15.01 6.77 -7.17
N ASN A 88 -14.42 7.87 -7.63
CA ASN A 88 -13.57 8.73 -6.80
C ASN A 88 -14.35 9.51 -5.74
N ASP A 89 -15.66 9.60 -5.85
CA ASP A 89 -16.56 10.21 -4.87
C ASP A 89 -17.10 9.20 -3.84
N SER A 90 -16.68 7.94 -3.93
CA SER A 90 -17.08 6.92 -2.96
C SER A 90 -16.62 7.29 -1.55
N THR A 91 -17.51 7.11 -0.57
CA THR A 91 -17.23 7.43 0.83
C THR A 91 -16.06 6.64 1.39
N LEU A 92 -15.98 5.35 1.02
CA LEU A 92 -14.88 4.45 1.39
C LEU A 92 -14.37 3.73 0.14
N ILE A 93 -13.05 3.72 -0.01
CA ILE A 93 -12.38 2.95 -1.07
C ILE A 93 -11.97 1.60 -0.46
N PRO A 94 -12.38 0.47 -1.05
CA PRO A 94 -12.10 -0.85 -0.49
C PRO A 94 -10.61 -1.14 -0.38
N VAL A 95 -10.21 -1.74 0.75
CA VAL A 95 -8.85 -2.24 0.96
C VAL A 95 -8.74 -3.63 0.32
N PRO A 96 -7.62 -3.95 -0.35
CA PRO A 96 -7.40 -5.30 -0.89
C PRO A 96 -7.43 -6.36 0.22
N PRO A 97 -7.79 -7.62 -0.08
CA PRO A 97 -7.70 -8.70 0.88
C PRO A 97 -6.29 -8.86 1.44
N PHE A 98 -6.19 -9.27 2.71
CA PHE A 98 -4.90 -9.55 3.32
C PHE A 98 -4.24 -10.76 2.68
N ASN A 99 -2.92 -10.66 2.50
CA ASN A 99 -2.09 -11.74 1.96
C ASN A 99 -1.46 -12.51 3.13
N PRO A 100 -1.90 -13.73 3.45
CA PRO A 100 -1.26 -14.53 4.47
C PRO A 100 0.18 -14.86 4.08
N GLY A 101 1.09 -14.92 5.05
CA GLY A 101 2.51 -15.20 4.81
C GLY A 101 3.33 -13.97 4.41
N LYS A 102 2.74 -12.79 4.41
CA LYS A 102 3.45 -11.52 4.20
C LYS A 102 3.12 -10.53 5.31
N VAL A 103 3.98 -9.53 5.45
CA VAL A 103 3.78 -8.41 6.38
C VAL A 103 3.13 -7.27 5.62
N LEU A 104 2.03 -6.73 6.14
CA LEU A 104 1.43 -5.52 5.61
C LEU A 104 2.27 -4.31 6.05
N VAL A 105 2.85 -3.62 5.08
CA VAL A 105 3.68 -2.42 5.32
C VAL A 105 2.79 -1.18 5.41
N GLY A 106 1.77 -1.10 4.58
CA GLY A 106 0.82 0.00 4.57
C GLY A 106 -0.04 0.00 3.31
N LEU A 107 -0.74 1.11 3.10
CA LEU A 107 -1.65 1.28 1.97
C LEU A 107 -1.28 2.54 1.19
N ILE A 108 -1.47 2.49 -0.12
CA ILE A 108 -1.37 3.65 -1.01
C ILE A 108 -2.72 3.85 -1.67
N LYS A 109 -3.40 4.94 -1.30
CA LYS A 109 -4.69 5.33 -1.89
C LYS A 109 -4.44 6.28 -3.05
N VAL A 110 -4.95 5.94 -4.22
CA VAL A 110 -4.86 6.77 -5.42
C VAL A 110 -6.25 7.18 -5.85
N VAL A 111 -6.46 8.49 -5.99
CA VAL A 111 -7.71 9.10 -6.48
C VAL A 111 -7.37 9.92 -7.72
N THR A 112 -7.92 9.55 -8.87
CA THR A 112 -7.67 10.30 -10.11
C THR A 112 -8.48 11.60 -10.13
N THR A 113 -7.84 12.69 -10.50
CA THR A 113 -8.45 14.04 -10.46
C THR A 113 -8.52 14.72 -11.83
N SER A 114 -7.48 14.63 -12.63
CA SER A 114 -7.43 15.26 -13.97
C SER A 114 -6.84 14.35 -15.05
N ALA A 115 -6.30 13.19 -14.68
CA ALA A 115 -5.75 12.21 -15.61
C ALA A 115 -5.92 10.80 -15.07
N LEU A 116 -5.90 9.80 -15.94
CA LEU A 116 -5.85 8.40 -15.52
C LEU A 116 -4.51 8.10 -14.83
N PHE A 117 -4.49 7.07 -14.00
CA PHE A 117 -3.28 6.62 -13.31
C PHE A 117 -2.89 5.22 -13.80
N THR A 118 -1.70 5.13 -14.40
CA THR A 118 -1.09 3.86 -14.79
C THR A 118 0.03 3.53 -13.78
N PRO A 119 -0.13 2.48 -12.96
CA PRO A 119 0.88 2.10 -11.97
C PRO A 119 2.26 1.89 -12.61
N GLY A 120 3.28 2.49 -12.05
CA GLY A 120 4.65 2.42 -12.56
C GLY A 120 4.98 3.35 -13.73
N THR A 121 4.00 4.04 -14.29
CA THR A 121 4.19 4.95 -15.43
C THR A 121 3.77 6.38 -15.08
N THR A 122 2.62 6.55 -14.44
CA THR A 122 2.12 7.87 -14.05
C THR A 122 2.82 8.37 -12.80
N VAL A 123 3.20 9.64 -12.81
CA VAL A 123 3.81 10.30 -11.65
C VAL A 123 2.80 10.39 -10.51
N LEU A 124 3.22 9.95 -9.33
CA LEU A 124 2.41 10.01 -8.12
C LEU A 124 2.22 11.48 -7.69
N GLY A 125 0.97 11.90 -7.55
CA GLY A 125 0.61 13.27 -7.19
C GLY A 125 0.43 14.23 -8.37
N THR A 126 0.57 13.75 -9.62
CA THR A 126 0.32 14.56 -10.82
C THR A 126 -0.90 14.04 -11.55
N GLY A 127 -1.98 14.82 -11.57
CA GLY A 127 -3.27 14.40 -12.12
C GLY A 127 -4.01 13.37 -11.25
N ASN A 128 -3.48 13.10 -10.09
CA ASN A 128 -4.04 12.20 -9.07
C ASN A 128 -3.67 12.69 -7.67
N THR A 129 -4.45 12.31 -6.69
CA THR A 129 -4.16 12.53 -5.26
C THR A 129 -3.73 11.20 -4.66
N VAL A 130 -2.58 11.19 -4.02
CA VAL A 130 -2.01 10.00 -3.37
C VAL A 130 -1.96 10.22 -1.88
N THR A 131 -2.49 9.26 -1.12
CA THR A 131 -2.44 9.25 0.34
C THR A 131 -1.79 7.96 0.81
N TYR A 132 -0.83 8.09 1.72
CA TYR A 132 -0.09 6.97 2.29
C TYR A 132 -0.58 6.68 3.70
N PHE A 133 -0.87 5.41 3.97
CA PHE A 133 -1.24 4.93 5.30
C PHE A 133 -0.23 3.89 5.74
N ASN A 134 0.34 4.06 6.92
CA ASN A 134 1.27 3.08 7.50
C ASN A 134 0.51 2.04 8.33
N ALA A 135 1.03 0.82 8.37
CA ALA A 135 0.46 -0.24 9.19
C ALA A 135 0.43 0.16 10.67
N GLY A 136 -0.55 -0.34 11.41
CA GLY A 136 -0.82 0.01 12.80
C GLY A 136 -1.83 1.15 12.97
N MET A 137 -2.11 1.91 11.92
CA MET A 137 -3.09 3.02 11.92
C MET A 137 -4.24 2.77 10.92
N LEU A 138 -4.39 1.55 10.44
CA LEU A 138 -5.33 1.23 9.37
C LEU A 138 -6.74 0.99 9.90
N PRO A 139 -7.77 1.52 9.23
CA PRO A 139 -9.14 1.15 9.52
C PRO A 139 -9.43 -0.29 9.10
N GLY A 140 -10.43 -0.90 9.71
CA GLY A 140 -10.77 -2.29 9.45
C GLY A 140 -11.51 -2.57 8.15
N SER A 141 -12.02 -1.54 7.45
CA SER A 141 -12.94 -1.72 6.33
C SER A 141 -12.60 -0.99 5.05
N GLY A 142 -11.95 0.16 5.11
CA GLY A 142 -11.60 0.95 3.93
C GLY A 142 -11.09 2.34 4.28
N VAL A 143 -10.58 3.04 3.31
CA VAL A 143 -9.93 4.35 3.50
C VAL A 143 -10.42 5.40 2.51
#